data_d7cc2594842f89377f0e18735744cc92
#
_entry.id   d7cc2594842f89377f0e18735744cc92
#
_cell.length_a   1.000
_cell.length_b   1.000
_cell.length_c   1.000
_cell.angle_alpha   90.00
_cell.angle_beta   90.00
_cell.angle_gamma   90.00
#
_symmetry.space_group_name_H-M   'P 1'
#
loop_
_entity.id
_entity.type
_entity.pdbx_description
1 polymer ?
#
loop_
_entity_poly.entity_id
_entity_poly.type
_entity_poly.pdbx_seq_one_letter_code
_entity_poly.pdbx_strand_id
1 'polypeptide(L)'
;MHNFKKIIKTIVVVAVCVTLLAGLDMALYPCTFMRNDIHAVVSNQYDDIILGTSHGMTDIDPAVMEEITGRSGHNVCVGGEYGIDAYYIARLIAEKQKPARIIYEVDPGYFVSEKEEGNNYLLFYHEFPFSKAKVEYFWNSIAKCNFRTVLFPWYEYSLGYELSKVEETFTQKWNKDYDIAHLKSDTQEYHESGLIERYPVDTTKLKMKDLKLFEEEQVNPQNMEYLGRLIDFCRENDIQFVAVTMPIPINTLQAYSDNYNAAWKYFGQYFDEHEVTYLNFNTQYFKAFSHDLSDYTDFDGHMNGNAAKEYSKVLANILKGEGV
;
A
#
# COMPACT_ATOMS: atom_id res chain seq x y z
N MET A 1 17.52 44.47 -28.81
CA MET A 1 16.09 44.24 -29.06
C MET A 1 15.74 42.85 -29.60
N HIS A 2 16.47 42.28 -30.57
CA HIS A 2 16.15 40.99 -31.18
C HIS A 2 16.19 39.80 -30.16
N ASN A 3 17.20 39.74 -29.30
CA ASN A 3 17.33 38.68 -28.28
C ASN A 3 16.25 38.81 -27.19
N PHE A 4 15.83 40.00 -26.81
CA PHE A 4 14.80 40.24 -25.85
C PHE A 4 13.42 39.71 -26.33
N LYS A 5 13.11 39.93 -27.63
CA LYS A 5 11.90 39.37 -28.24
C LYS A 5 11.90 37.86 -28.29
N LYS A 6 13.05 37.22 -28.51
CA LYS A 6 13.19 35.76 -28.45
C LYS A 6 12.95 35.22 -27.04
N ILE A 7 13.54 35.86 -26.04
CA ILE A 7 13.37 35.49 -24.63
C ILE A 7 11.87 35.55 -24.24
N ILE A 8 11.18 36.65 -24.57
CA ILE A 8 9.75 36.79 -24.30
C ILE A 8 8.95 35.70 -25.00
N LYS A 9 9.23 35.40 -26.27
CA LYS A 9 8.53 34.32 -26.98
C LYS A 9 8.72 32.96 -26.28
N THR A 10 9.97 32.66 -25.87
CA THR A 10 10.27 31.41 -25.14
C THR A 10 9.49 31.35 -23.82
N ILE A 11 9.48 32.45 -23.05
CA ILE A 11 8.71 32.51 -21.78
C ILE A 11 7.24 32.27 -22.03
N VAL A 12 6.66 32.90 -23.06
CA VAL A 12 5.23 32.71 -23.39
C VAL A 12 4.94 31.27 -23.79
N VAL A 13 5.78 30.65 -24.63
CA VAL A 13 5.61 29.24 -25.01
C VAL A 13 5.67 28.34 -23.79
N VAL A 14 6.67 28.53 -22.92
CA VAL A 14 6.80 27.75 -21.69
C VAL A 14 5.56 27.93 -20.78
N ALA A 15 5.11 29.17 -20.60
CA ALA A 15 3.92 29.46 -19.80
C ALA A 15 2.67 28.77 -20.37
N VAL A 16 2.47 28.80 -21.70
CA VAL A 16 1.37 28.09 -22.36
C VAL A 16 1.47 26.58 -22.12
N CYS A 17 2.64 25.98 -22.31
CA CYS A 17 2.83 24.56 -22.05
C CYS A 17 2.52 24.16 -20.59
N VAL A 18 3.02 24.93 -19.63
CA VAL A 18 2.74 24.71 -18.20
C VAL A 18 1.24 24.82 -17.90
N THR A 19 0.57 25.83 -18.46
CA THR A 19 -0.89 25.99 -18.28
C THR A 19 -1.68 24.81 -18.87
N LEU A 20 -1.28 24.33 -20.04
CA LEU A 20 -1.92 23.17 -20.67
C LEU A 20 -1.72 21.90 -19.83
N LEU A 21 -0.50 21.66 -19.35
CA LEU A 21 -0.19 20.50 -18.49
C LEU A 21 -0.98 20.56 -17.17
N ALA A 22 -1.03 21.74 -16.54
CA ALA A 22 -1.82 21.94 -15.33
C ALA A 22 -3.35 21.75 -15.60
N GLY A 23 -3.83 22.17 -16.76
CA GLY A 23 -5.22 21.93 -17.18
C GLY A 23 -5.52 20.44 -17.38
N LEU A 24 -4.60 19.69 -17.97
CA LEU A 24 -4.72 18.24 -18.11
C LEU A 24 -4.69 17.54 -16.74
N ASP A 25 -3.81 17.95 -15.84
CA ASP A 25 -3.78 17.42 -14.48
C ASP A 25 -5.10 17.69 -13.74
N MET A 26 -5.60 18.94 -13.84
CA MET A 26 -6.86 19.34 -13.23
C MET A 26 -8.06 18.53 -13.74
N ALA A 27 -8.06 18.18 -15.02
CA ALA A 27 -9.18 17.50 -15.67
C ALA A 27 -9.11 15.97 -15.60
N LEU A 28 -7.91 15.39 -15.58
CA LEU A 28 -7.73 13.94 -15.78
C LEU A 28 -7.19 13.21 -14.55
N TYR A 29 -6.44 13.88 -13.66
CA TYR A 29 -5.87 13.21 -12.47
C TYR A 29 -6.86 13.26 -11.30
N PRO A 30 -7.54 12.16 -10.97
CA PRO A 30 -8.60 12.15 -9.95
C PRO A 30 -8.06 12.33 -8.53
N CYS A 31 -8.95 12.65 -7.60
CA CYS A 31 -8.69 12.53 -6.18
C CYS A 31 -8.80 11.05 -5.80
N THR A 32 -7.67 10.39 -5.54
CA THR A 32 -7.61 8.97 -5.21
C THR A 32 -7.48 8.75 -3.70
N PHE A 33 -7.72 7.52 -3.23
CA PHE A 33 -7.45 7.15 -1.83
C PHE A 33 -5.99 7.39 -1.45
N MET A 34 -5.04 7.18 -2.37
CA MET A 34 -3.61 7.42 -2.14
C MET A 34 -3.31 8.88 -1.78
N ARG A 35 -4.04 9.84 -2.38
CA ARG A 35 -3.94 11.24 -2.00
C ARG A 35 -4.39 11.46 -0.56
N ASN A 36 -5.49 10.85 -0.15
CA ASN A 36 -5.99 10.95 1.21
C ASN A 36 -5.01 10.32 2.21
N ASP A 37 -4.46 9.14 1.91
CA ASP A 37 -3.46 8.47 2.75
C ASP A 37 -2.20 9.32 2.92
N ILE A 38 -1.66 9.86 1.82
CA ILE A 38 -0.48 10.73 1.90
C ILE A 38 -0.79 12.02 2.65
N HIS A 39 -1.95 12.63 2.38
CA HIS A 39 -2.35 13.82 3.13
C HIS A 39 -2.47 13.53 4.62
N ALA A 40 -3.05 12.39 4.99
CA ALA A 40 -3.15 11.96 6.38
C ALA A 40 -1.77 11.83 7.05
N VAL A 41 -0.86 11.04 6.45
CA VAL A 41 0.45 10.76 7.07
C VAL A 41 1.44 11.91 7.02
N VAL A 42 1.26 12.91 6.14
CA VAL A 42 2.10 14.11 6.14
C VAL A 42 1.56 15.25 7.00
N SER A 43 0.27 15.21 7.36
CA SER A 43 -0.41 16.27 8.11
C SER A 43 -0.68 15.90 9.56
N ASN A 44 -0.74 14.62 9.90
CA ASN A 44 -1.04 14.13 11.24
C ASN A 44 0.14 13.32 11.81
N GLN A 45 0.03 12.97 13.10
CA GLN A 45 0.95 12.08 13.80
C GLN A 45 0.19 10.79 14.12
N TYR A 46 0.81 9.66 13.81
CA TYR A 46 0.28 8.32 14.10
C TYR A 46 1.30 7.52 14.89
N ASP A 47 0.83 6.73 15.85
CA ASP A 47 1.67 5.81 16.61
C ASP A 47 2.04 4.58 15.77
N ASP A 48 1.08 4.09 14.99
CA ASP A 48 1.21 2.88 14.18
C ASP A 48 1.02 3.21 12.69
N ILE A 49 1.97 2.82 11.85
CA ILE A 49 1.84 2.86 10.38
C ILE A 49 1.82 1.43 9.87
N ILE A 50 0.82 1.11 9.05
CA ILE A 50 0.71 -0.18 8.39
C ILE A 50 1.24 -0.03 6.96
N LEU A 51 2.17 -0.90 6.58
CA LEU A 51 2.76 -1.01 5.24
C LEU A 51 2.58 -2.44 4.73
N GLY A 52 2.53 -2.61 3.44
CA GLY A 52 2.42 -3.92 2.79
C GLY A 52 1.58 -3.89 1.53
N THR A 53 1.12 -5.05 1.12
CA THR A 53 0.42 -5.27 -0.14
C THR A 53 -1.10 -5.07 -0.02
N SER A 54 -1.84 -5.63 -0.98
CA SER A 54 -3.30 -5.57 -0.97
C SER A 54 -3.95 -6.30 0.21
N HIS A 55 -3.30 -7.29 0.81
CA HIS A 55 -3.80 -7.93 2.02
C HIS A 55 -3.79 -6.95 3.20
N GLY A 56 -2.66 -6.30 3.47
CA GLY A 56 -2.63 -5.25 4.49
C GLY A 56 -3.65 -4.15 4.24
N MET A 57 -3.82 -3.74 2.98
CA MET A 57 -4.76 -2.69 2.56
C MET A 57 -6.23 -3.03 2.85
N THR A 58 -6.62 -4.30 2.71
CA THR A 58 -8.03 -4.72 2.87
C THR A 58 -8.34 -5.36 4.22
N ASP A 59 -7.33 -5.83 4.95
CA ASP A 59 -7.53 -6.74 6.08
C ASP A 59 -7.20 -6.10 7.43
N ILE A 60 -6.48 -4.97 7.45
CA ILE A 60 -6.12 -4.27 8.70
C ILE A 60 -6.85 -2.94 8.78
N ASP A 61 -7.72 -2.80 9.78
CA ASP A 61 -8.42 -1.55 10.12
C ASP A 61 -7.76 -0.86 11.33
N PRO A 62 -6.95 0.19 11.10
CA PRO A 62 -6.33 0.94 12.18
C PRO A 62 -7.33 1.57 13.17
N ALA A 63 -8.53 1.95 12.70
CA ALA A 63 -9.54 2.55 13.58
C ALA A 63 -10.04 1.54 14.62
N VAL A 64 -10.26 0.28 14.20
CA VAL A 64 -10.62 -0.81 15.13
C VAL A 64 -9.45 -1.13 16.08
N MET A 65 -8.22 -1.08 15.57
CA MET A 65 -7.04 -1.30 16.43
C MET A 65 -6.87 -0.21 17.48
N GLU A 66 -7.14 1.05 17.12
CA GLU A 66 -7.07 2.20 18.04
C GLU A 66 -8.06 2.07 19.20
N GLU A 67 -9.28 1.60 18.95
CA GLU A 67 -10.29 1.34 20.01
C GLU A 67 -9.77 0.39 21.11
N ILE A 68 -8.90 -0.55 20.75
CA ILE A 68 -8.37 -1.57 21.67
C ILE A 68 -7.06 -1.13 22.30
N THR A 69 -6.15 -0.61 21.47
CA THR A 69 -4.78 -0.29 21.91
C THR A 69 -4.66 1.10 22.50
N GLY A 70 -5.55 2.03 22.14
CA GLY A 70 -5.42 3.47 22.42
C GLY A 70 -4.32 4.14 21.60
N ARG A 71 -3.79 3.49 20.56
CA ARG A 71 -2.73 3.98 19.68
C ARG A 71 -3.32 4.36 18.34
N SER A 72 -3.12 5.61 17.94
CA SER A 72 -3.56 6.08 16.63
C SER A 72 -2.82 5.35 15.51
N GLY A 73 -3.52 5.01 14.43
CA GLY A 73 -2.92 4.28 13.31
C GLY A 73 -3.42 4.77 11.95
N HIS A 74 -2.61 4.53 10.91
CA HIS A 74 -3.01 4.73 9.52
C HIS A 74 -2.47 3.63 8.61
N ASN A 75 -3.34 3.13 7.72
CA ASN A 75 -2.99 2.10 6.76
C ASN A 75 -2.58 2.76 5.44
N VAL A 76 -1.33 2.54 5.02
CA VAL A 76 -0.77 3.05 3.75
C VAL A 76 -0.28 1.92 2.85
N CYS A 77 -0.84 0.72 3.04
CA CYS A 77 -0.55 -0.41 2.16
C CYS A 77 -0.98 -0.12 0.72
N VAL A 78 -0.21 -0.63 -0.22
CA VAL A 78 -0.44 -0.41 -1.66
C VAL A 78 -0.48 -1.73 -2.39
N GLY A 79 -1.58 -2.02 -3.07
CA GLY A 79 -1.70 -3.24 -3.86
C GLY A 79 -0.52 -3.39 -4.84
N GLY A 80 0.22 -4.48 -4.73
CA GLY A 80 1.42 -4.72 -5.53
C GLY A 80 2.69 -4.04 -5.03
N GLU A 81 2.77 -3.70 -3.74
CA GLU A 81 3.97 -3.12 -3.13
C GLU A 81 5.11 -4.13 -3.04
N TYR A 82 6.33 -3.68 -3.32
CA TYR A 82 7.56 -4.44 -3.14
C TYR A 82 8.42 -3.85 -2.02
N GLY A 83 9.36 -4.62 -1.49
CA GLY A 83 10.22 -4.19 -0.39
C GLY A 83 10.94 -2.85 -0.62
N ILE A 84 11.34 -2.56 -1.88
CA ILE A 84 11.94 -1.26 -2.23
C ILE A 84 10.95 -0.12 -2.05
N ASP A 85 9.67 -0.34 -2.36
CA ASP A 85 8.64 0.68 -2.25
C ASP A 85 8.28 0.91 -0.79
N ALA A 86 8.06 -0.16 -0.01
CA ALA A 86 7.86 -0.09 1.43
C ALA A 86 8.97 0.68 2.15
N TYR A 87 10.22 0.40 1.81
CA TYR A 87 11.37 1.11 2.37
C TYR A 87 11.32 2.61 2.12
N TYR A 88 11.05 3.04 0.87
CA TYR A 88 11.00 4.46 0.56
C TYR A 88 9.74 5.13 1.09
N ILE A 89 8.59 4.45 1.12
CA ILE A 89 7.36 4.95 1.75
C ILE A 89 7.60 5.20 3.24
N ALA A 90 8.19 4.25 3.95
CA ALA A 90 8.55 4.42 5.36
C ALA A 90 9.47 5.63 5.59
N ARG A 91 10.49 5.80 4.75
CA ARG A 91 11.40 6.96 4.84
C ARG A 91 10.70 8.28 4.56
N LEU A 92 9.83 8.32 3.55
CA LEU A 92 9.08 9.53 3.20
C LEU A 92 8.11 9.93 4.32
N ILE A 93 7.48 8.96 4.98
CA ILE A 93 6.64 9.18 6.15
C ILE A 93 7.50 9.70 7.31
N ALA A 94 8.64 9.07 7.58
CA ALA A 94 9.51 9.44 8.70
C ALA A 94 10.15 10.84 8.56
N GLU A 95 10.19 11.42 7.36
CA GLU A 95 10.56 12.83 7.18
C GLU A 95 9.48 13.82 7.68
N LYS A 96 8.26 13.35 7.93
CA LYS A 96 7.11 14.17 8.33
C LYS A 96 6.65 13.89 9.74
N GLN A 97 6.73 12.64 10.16
CA GLN A 97 6.34 12.19 11.48
C GLN A 97 7.27 11.06 11.96
N LYS A 98 7.32 10.81 13.26
CA LYS A 98 8.03 9.67 13.83
C LYS A 98 7.01 8.69 14.41
N PRO A 99 6.57 7.67 13.66
CA PRO A 99 5.70 6.64 14.21
C PRO A 99 6.46 5.87 15.30
N ALA A 100 5.75 5.36 16.29
CA ALA A 100 6.34 4.49 17.28
C ALA A 100 6.53 3.06 16.75
N ARG A 101 5.66 2.65 15.79
CA ARG A 101 5.72 1.30 15.21
C ARG A 101 5.35 1.29 13.73
N ILE A 102 6.04 0.44 12.96
CA ILE A 102 5.65 0.02 11.64
C ILE A 102 5.20 -1.45 11.71
N ILE A 103 3.97 -1.72 11.26
CA ILE A 103 3.42 -3.06 11.07
C ILE A 103 3.53 -3.35 9.58
N TYR A 104 4.39 -4.31 9.23
CA TYR A 104 4.64 -4.66 7.82
C TYR A 104 3.96 -5.98 7.48
N GLU A 105 2.98 -5.91 6.59
CA GLU A 105 2.34 -7.09 6.04
C GLU A 105 3.28 -7.78 5.04
N VAL A 106 3.48 -9.08 5.24
CA VAL A 106 4.38 -9.92 4.46
C VAL A 106 3.57 -10.86 3.58
N ASP A 107 3.49 -10.54 2.29
CA ASP A 107 3.02 -11.46 1.26
C ASP A 107 4.22 -12.17 0.61
N PRO A 108 4.41 -13.47 0.88
CA PRO A 108 5.57 -14.20 0.39
C PRO A 108 5.72 -14.21 -1.14
N GLY A 109 4.61 -14.13 -1.88
CA GLY A 109 4.60 -14.16 -3.34
C GLY A 109 5.30 -12.95 -3.98
N TYR A 110 5.35 -11.81 -3.30
CA TYR A 110 6.06 -10.63 -3.79
C TYR A 110 7.58 -10.72 -3.61
N PHE A 111 8.07 -11.63 -2.79
CA PHE A 111 9.51 -11.80 -2.58
C PHE A 111 10.19 -12.70 -3.63
N VAL A 112 9.41 -13.44 -4.42
CA VAL A 112 9.91 -14.27 -5.53
C VAL A 112 9.68 -13.64 -6.91
N SER A 113 9.06 -12.47 -6.95
CA SER A 113 8.71 -11.78 -8.20
C SER A 113 9.65 -10.60 -8.46
N GLU A 114 9.89 -10.30 -9.74
CA GLU A 114 10.45 -9.02 -10.13
C GLU A 114 9.37 -7.93 -10.03
N LYS A 115 9.81 -6.73 -9.70
CA LYS A 115 8.92 -5.57 -9.62
C LYS A 115 8.31 -5.26 -10.99
N GLU A 116 6.99 -5.22 -11.03
CA GLU A 116 6.23 -4.84 -12.22
C GLU A 116 6.24 -3.32 -12.41
N GLU A 117 6.25 -2.86 -13.68
CA GLU A 117 6.09 -1.43 -14.00
C GLU A 117 4.61 -1.01 -13.91
N GLY A 118 4.36 0.26 -13.56
CA GLY A 118 3.02 0.86 -13.63
C GLY A 118 2.08 0.49 -12.50
N ASN A 119 2.59 0.08 -11.35
CA ASN A 119 1.80 -0.24 -10.16
C ASN A 119 1.28 0.99 -9.43
N ASN A 120 0.31 0.77 -8.52
CA ASN A 120 -0.31 1.82 -7.71
C ASN A 120 0.68 2.65 -6.89
N TYR A 121 1.81 2.07 -6.46
CA TYR A 121 2.85 2.81 -5.72
C TYR A 121 3.43 4.00 -6.51
N LEU A 122 3.39 3.98 -7.85
CA LEU A 122 3.82 5.13 -8.66
C LEU A 122 2.90 6.33 -8.43
N LEU A 123 1.60 6.10 -8.37
CA LEU A 123 0.62 7.14 -8.04
C LEU A 123 0.79 7.61 -6.60
N PHE A 124 1.09 6.69 -5.69
CA PHE A 124 1.43 6.99 -4.31
C PHE A 124 2.66 7.90 -4.21
N TYR A 125 3.72 7.58 -4.97
CA TYR A 125 4.92 8.41 -5.07
C TYR A 125 4.62 9.87 -5.46
N HIS A 126 3.70 10.09 -6.39
CA HIS A 126 3.38 11.44 -6.86
C HIS A 126 2.83 12.34 -5.77
N GLU A 127 2.06 11.81 -4.84
CA GLU A 127 1.42 12.56 -3.77
C GLU A 127 2.40 12.99 -2.65
N PHE A 128 3.56 12.34 -2.52
CA PHE A 128 4.54 12.75 -1.53
C PHE A 128 5.18 14.10 -1.85
N PRO A 129 5.40 14.97 -0.84
CA PRO A 129 6.09 16.21 -1.01
C PRO A 129 7.56 15.98 -1.42
N PHE A 130 8.15 16.99 -2.06
CA PHE A 130 9.56 16.93 -2.48
C PHE A 130 10.47 16.80 -1.25
N SER A 131 11.40 15.85 -1.33
CA SER A 131 12.35 15.57 -0.25
C SER A 131 13.57 14.81 -0.77
N LYS A 132 14.59 14.62 0.09
CA LYS A 132 15.76 13.82 -0.25
C LYS A 132 15.39 12.35 -0.52
N ALA A 133 14.58 11.76 0.33
CA ALA A 133 14.12 10.38 0.18
C ALA A 133 13.32 10.20 -1.13
N LYS A 134 12.49 11.18 -1.51
CA LYS A 134 11.77 11.16 -2.79
C LYS A 134 12.71 11.16 -3.98
N VAL A 135 13.79 11.93 -3.95
CA VAL A 135 14.81 11.94 -5.02
C VAL A 135 15.54 10.59 -5.10
N GLU A 136 15.91 10.02 -3.97
CA GLU A 136 16.55 8.69 -3.93
C GLU A 136 15.60 7.61 -4.43
N TYR A 137 14.33 7.64 -4.02
CA TYR A 137 13.30 6.73 -4.50
C TYR A 137 13.12 6.83 -6.01
N PHE A 138 13.08 8.06 -6.54
CA PHE A 138 13.02 8.26 -7.98
C PHE A 138 14.13 7.48 -8.71
N TRP A 139 15.39 7.67 -8.34
CA TRP A 139 16.51 7.05 -9.04
C TRP A 139 16.61 5.54 -8.86
N ASN A 140 16.25 5.03 -7.69
CA ASN A 140 16.40 3.60 -7.39
C ASN A 140 15.23 2.74 -7.88
N SER A 141 14.05 3.32 -8.06
CA SER A 141 12.83 2.59 -8.41
C SER A 141 12.04 3.27 -9.53
N ILE A 142 11.55 4.48 -9.28
CA ILE A 142 10.53 5.14 -10.11
C ILE A 142 11.03 5.46 -11.53
N ALA A 143 12.30 5.82 -11.70
CA ALA A 143 12.88 6.13 -13.01
C ALA A 143 12.86 4.96 -14.02
N LYS A 144 12.65 3.73 -13.53
CA LYS A 144 12.50 2.52 -14.36
C LYS A 144 11.08 2.34 -14.91
N CYS A 145 10.12 3.04 -14.33
CA CYS A 145 8.71 2.97 -14.75
C CYS A 145 8.46 3.74 -16.05
N ASN A 146 7.24 3.65 -16.58
CA ASN A 146 6.85 4.39 -17.77
C ASN A 146 7.05 5.91 -17.56
N PHE A 147 8.00 6.51 -18.30
CA PHE A 147 8.36 7.91 -18.12
C PHE A 147 7.17 8.87 -18.30
N ARG A 148 6.15 8.50 -19.08
CA ARG A 148 4.96 9.34 -19.29
C ARG A 148 4.14 9.43 -18.01
N THR A 149 3.89 8.31 -17.36
CA THR A 149 3.20 8.27 -16.05
C THR A 149 4.06 8.90 -14.95
N VAL A 150 5.39 8.69 -15.02
CA VAL A 150 6.34 9.29 -14.06
C VAL A 150 6.33 10.82 -14.10
N LEU A 151 6.31 11.42 -15.31
CA LEU A 151 6.33 12.87 -15.49
C LEU A 151 4.93 13.50 -15.45
N PHE A 152 3.92 12.76 -15.84
CA PHE A 152 2.54 13.22 -15.98
C PHE A 152 1.58 12.23 -15.30
N PRO A 153 1.27 12.40 -14.01
CA PRO A 153 0.39 11.50 -13.25
C PRO A 153 -0.96 11.26 -13.92
N TRP A 154 -1.49 12.26 -14.61
CA TRP A 154 -2.75 12.19 -15.35
C TRP A 154 -2.68 11.28 -16.60
N TYR A 155 -1.49 10.94 -17.09
CA TYR A 155 -1.35 10.22 -18.36
C TYR A 155 -2.03 8.85 -18.34
N GLU A 156 -1.89 8.10 -17.25
CA GLU A 156 -2.49 6.79 -17.10
C GLU A 156 -4.03 6.86 -17.15
N TYR A 157 -4.60 7.86 -16.51
CA TYR A 157 -6.03 8.10 -16.53
C TYR A 157 -6.55 8.60 -17.89
N SER A 158 -5.70 9.16 -18.73
CA SER A 158 -6.06 9.58 -20.08
C SER A 158 -6.31 8.42 -21.04
N LEU A 159 -5.78 7.23 -20.76
CA LEU A 159 -5.89 6.06 -21.66
C LEU A 159 -7.26 5.39 -21.60
N GLY A 160 -8.00 5.57 -20.53
CA GLY A 160 -9.33 4.99 -20.34
C GLY A 160 -10.38 5.99 -19.85
N TYR A 161 -10.23 7.28 -20.21
CA TYR A 161 -11.11 8.32 -19.69
C TYR A 161 -12.54 8.23 -20.25
N GLU A 162 -13.48 8.64 -19.38
CA GLU A 162 -14.87 8.90 -19.72
C GLU A 162 -15.16 10.38 -19.43
N LEU A 163 -15.95 11.04 -20.31
CA LEU A 163 -16.24 12.47 -20.15
C LEU A 163 -16.88 12.79 -18.81
N SER A 164 -17.75 11.93 -18.29
CA SER A 164 -18.37 12.09 -16.98
C SER A 164 -17.33 12.13 -15.84
N LYS A 165 -16.32 11.27 -15.89
CA LYS A 165 -15.22 11.26 -14.92
C LYS A 165 -14.34 12.50 -15.01
N VAL A 166 -14.14 13.02 -16.20
CA VAL A 166 -13.40 14.31 -16.40
C VAL A 166 -14.14 15.47 -15.74
N GLU A 167 -15.45 15.56 -15.94
CA GLU A 167 -16.29 16.60 -15.34
C GLU A 167 -16.30 16.49 -13.81
N GLU A 168 -16.45 15.26 -13.29
CA GLU A 168 -16.40 14.98 -11.86
C GLU A 168 -15.06 15.39 -11.25
N THR A 169 -13.94 14.90 -11.82
CA THR A 169 -12.57 15.23 -11.37
C THR A 169 -12.31 16.73 -11.35
N PHE A 170 -12.69 17.43 -12.43
CA PHE A 170 -12.52 18.86 -12.52
C PHE A 170 -13.34 19.59 -11.44
N THR A 171 -14.59 19.18 -11.26
CA THR A 171 -15.53 19.82 -10.31
C THR A 171 -15.05 19.62 -8.88
N GLN A 172 -14.63 18.42 -8.50
CA GLN A 172 -14.08 18.12 -7.16
C GLN A 172 -12.87 18.99 -6.85
N LYS A 173 -11.91 19.07 -7.78
CA LYS A 173 -10.70 19.90 -7.60
C LYS A 173 -11.01 21.38 -7.59
N TRP A 174 -11.92 21.84 -8.44
CA TRP A 174 -12.33 23.26 -8.50
C TRP A 174 -13.00 23.70 -7.21
N ASN A 175 -13.92 22.90 -6.69
CA ASN A 175 -14.64 23.17 -5.46
C ASN A 175 -13.81 22.85 -4.21
N LYS A 176 -12.64 22.23 -4.37
CA LYS A 176 -11.83 21.66 -3.26
C LYS A 176 -12.62 20.66 -2.42
N ASP A 177 -13.52 19.98 -3.07
CA ASP A 177 -14.33 18.91 -2.49
C ASP A 177 -13.55 17.60 -2.65
N TYR A 178 -12.96 17.13 -1.57
CA TYR A 178 -12.21 15.89 -1.49
C TYR A 178 -12.96 14.87 -0.63
N ASP A 179 -14.29 14.88 -0.69
CA ASP A 179 -15.12 13.92 0.02
C ASP A 179 -14.77 12.50 -0.41
N ILE A 180 -14.39 11.66 0.57
CA ILE A 180 -14.04 10.25 0.35
C ILE A 180 -15.23 9.39 -0.06
N ALA A 181 -16.46 9.89 0.07
CA ALA A 181 -17.67 9.16 -0.34
C ALA A 181 -17.66 8.73 -1.81
N HIS A 182 -16.93 9.46 -2.69
CA HIS A 182 -16.75 9.09 -4.10
C HIS A 182 -15.82 7.87 -4.29
N LEU A 183 -15.06 7.47 -3.26
CA LEU A 183 -14.18 6.30 -3.27
C LEU A 183 -14.92 5.01 -2.89
N LYS A 184 -16.22 5.00 -3.08
CA LYS A 184 -17.09 3.86 -2.88
C LYS A 184 -17.54 3.28 -4.22
N SER A 185 -17.54 1.95 -4.31
CA SER A 185 -18.04 1.19 -5.46
C SER A 185 -19.03 0.11 -5.01
N ASP A 186 -19.54 -0.68 -5.95
CA ASP A 186 -20.41 -1.83 -5.64
C ASP A 186 -19.68 -2.97 -4.92
N THR A 187 -18.35 -2.95 -4.87
CA THR A 187 -17.53 -4.04 -4.32
C THR A 187 -16.68 -3.65 -3.13
N GLN A 188 -16.43 -2.35 -2.95
CA GLN A 188 -15.54 -1.87 -1.89
C GLN A 188 -15.79 -0.41 -1.53
N GLU A 189 -15.31 -0.02 -0.34
CA GLU A 189 -15.37 1.34 0.18
C GLU A 189 -14.06 1.71 0.87
N TYR A 190 -13.57 2.93 0.63
CA TYR A 190 -12.41 3.48 1.33
C TYR A 190 -12.84 4.15 2.64
N HIS A 191 -12.07 3.94 3.70
CA HIS A 191 -12.23 4.56 5.01
C HIS A 191 -11.09 5.52 5.35
N GLU A 192 -11.34 6.54 6.16
CA GLU A 192 -10.34 7.53 6.57
C GLU A 192 -9.13 6.94 7.32
N SER A 193 -9.24 5.73 7.83
CA SER A 193 -8.15 4.97 8.44
C SER A 193 -7.16 4.39 7.43
N GLY A 194 -7.44 4.50 6.10
CA GLY A 194 -6.70 3.89 5.02
C GLY A 194 -7.16 2.46 4.66
N LEU A 195 -8.13 1.90 5.38
CA LEU A 195 -8.73 0.60 5.03
C LEU A 195 -9.52 0.71 3.72
N ILE A 196 -9.34 -0.26 2.83
CA ILE A 196 -10.27 -0.52 1.72
C ILE A 196 -11.14 -1.71 2.11
N GLU A 197 -12.31 -1.42 2.67
CA GLU A 197 -13.29 -2.43 3.07
C GLU A 197 -13.89 -3.10 1.83
N ARG A 198 -13.72 -4.41 1.68
CA ARG A 198 -14.36 -5.21 0.62
C ARG A 198 -15.71 -5.74 1.10
N TYR A 199 -16.70 -5.71 0.22
CA TYR A 199 -18.01 -6.26 0.54
C TYR A 199 -18.04 -7.79 0.39
N PRO A 200 -18.84 -8.50 1.23
CA PRO A 200 -18.99 -9.95 1.13
C PRO A 200 -19.43 -10.38 -0.27
N VAL A 201 -18.91 -11.51 -0.74
CA VAL A 201 -19.21 -12.08 -2.05
C VAL A 201 -19.89 -13.45 -1.93
N ASP A 202 -20.54 -13.91 -2.99
CA ASP A 202 -21.03 -15.27 -3.10
C ASP A 202 -19.87 -16.23 -3.36
N THR A 203 -19.37 -16.86 -2.31
CA THR A 203 -18.21 -17.75 -2.36
C THR A 203 -18.40 -18.97 -3.25
N THR A 204 -19.64 -19.36 -3.54
CA THR A 204 -19.92 -20.49 -4.46
C THR A 204 -19.55 -20.21 -5.90
N LYS A 205 -19.37 -18.94 -6.24
CA LYS A 205 -18.96 -18.47 -7.59
C LYS A 205 -17.47 -18.20 -7.72
N LEU A 206 -16.75 -18.23 -6.61
CA LEU A 206 -15.31 -18.01 -6.61
C LEU A 206 -14.60 -19.16 -7.33
N LYS A 207 -13.53 -18.83 -8.02
CA LYS A 207 -12.63 -19.78 -8.66
C LYS A 207 -11.22 -19.48 -8.19
N MET A 208 -10.50 -20.54 -7.80
CA MET A 208 -9.08 -20.43 -7.54
C MET A 208 -8.39 -20.05 -8.85
N LYS A 209 -7.70 -18.91 -8.84
CA LYS A 209 -6.89 -18.41 -9.95
C LYS A 209 -5.43 -18.72 -9.68
N ASP A 210 -4.57 -18.43 -10.65
CA ASP A 210 -3.13 -18.48 -10.46
C ASP A 210 -2.73 -17.46 -9.38
N LEU A 211 -2.13 -17.96 -8.29
CA LEU A 211 -1.63 -17.19 -7.17
C LEU A 211 -0.12 -16.99 -7.34
N LYS A 212 0.42 -15.91 -6.78
CA LYS A 212 1.86 -15.73 -6.67
C LYS A 212 2.37 -16.58 -5.50
N LEU A 213 2.84 -17.77 -5.79
CA LEU A 213 3.29 -18.70 -4.78
C LEU A 213 4.78 -18.53 -4.49
N PHE A 214 5.16 -18.69 -3.23
CA PHE A 214 6.54 -18.64 -2.81
C PHE A 214 7.29 -19.91 -3.26
N GLU A 215 8.47 -19.71 -3.84
CA GLU A 215 9.45 -20.75 -4.15
C GLU A 215 10.83 -20.24 -3.72
N GLU A 216 11.47 -20.93 -2.77
CA GLU A 216 12.71 -20.46 -2.12
C GLU A 216 13.83 -20.21 -3.14
N GLU A 217 13.91 -21.03 -4.19
CA GLU A 217 14.92 -20.93 -5.26
C GLU A 217 14.71 -19.68 -6.14
N GLN A 218 13.53 -19.10 -6.12
CA GLN A 218 13.17 -17.89 -6.89
C GLN A 218 13.23 -16.62 -6.08
N VAL A 219 13.65 -16.68 -4.81
CA VAL A 219 13.74 -15.49 -3.95
C VAL A 219 14.57 -14.40 -4.62
N ASN A 220 13.96 -13.24 -4.82
CA ASN A 220 14.62 -12.10 -5.42
C ASN A 220 15.51 -11.40 -4.37
N PRO A 221 16.85 -11.38 -4.59
CA PRO A 221 17.78 -10.79 -3.63
C PRO A 221 17.50 -9.30 -3.35
N GLN A 222 16.99 -8.54 -4.33
CA GLN A 222 16.68 -7.14 -4.16
C GLN A 222 15.50 -6.93 -3.18
N ASN A 223 14.47 -7.78 -3.25
CA ASN A 223 13.33 -7.69 -2.33
C ASN A 223 13.77 -7.97 -0.89
N MET A 224 14.63 -8.96 -0.69
CA MET A 224 15.19 -9.26 0.64
C MET A 224 16.15 -8.16 1.12
N GLU A 225 16.99 -7.62 0.24
CA GLU A 225 17.86 -6.49 0.57
C GLU A 225 17.06 -5.29 1.09
N TYR A 226 15.96 -4.93 0.42
CA TYR A 226 15.15 -3.80 0.85
C TYR A 226 14.30 -4.09 2.09
N LEU A 227 13.89 -5.33 2.32
CA LEU A 227 13.31 -5.73 3.61
C LEU A 227 14.31 -5.54 4.75
N GLY A 228 15.55 -6.00 4.57
CA GLY A 228 16.62 -5.76 5.55
C GLY A 228 16.87 -4.27 5.79
N ARG A 229 16.94 -3.47 4.72
CA ARG A 229 17.09 -2.00 4.83
C ARG A 229 15.92 -1.34 5.57
N LEU A 230 14.69 -1.83 5.40
CA LEU A 230 13.53 -1.33 6.13
C LEU A 230 13.61 -1.64 7.62
N ILE A 231 14.02 -2.87 7.97
CA ILE A 231 14.24 -3.28 9.37
C ILE A 231 15.33 -2.43 10.01
N ASP A 232 16.48 -2.27 9.34
CA ASP A 232 17.60 -1.47 9.84
C ASP A 232 17.21 0.00 9.99
N PHE A 233 16.49 0.56 9.03
CA PHE A 233 15.96 1.91 9.10
C PHE A 233 15.06 2.12 10.31
N CYS A 234 14.16 1.17 10.59
CA CYS A 234 13.32 1.23 11.79
C CYS A 234 14.15 1.19 13.06
N ARG A 235 15.13 0.29 13.15
CA ARG A 235 16.04 0.16 14.30
C ARG A 235 16.86 1.44 14.54
N GLU A 236 17.43 2.02 13.46
CA GLU A 236 18.23 3.25 13.54
C GLU A 236 17.43 4.48 13.96
N ASN A 237 16.11 4.46 13.77
CA ASN A 237 15.20 5.56 14.10
C ASN A 237 14.35 5.30 15.34
N ASP A 238 14.64 4.24 16.14
CA ASP A 238 13.86 3.83 17.32
C ASP A 238 12.37 3.61 16.97
N ILE A 239 12.08 3.03 15.83
CA ILE A 239 10.74 2.63 15.39
C ILE A 239 10.63 1.11 15.58
N GLN A 240 9.64 0.65 16.31
CA GLN A 240 9.39 -0.78 16.45
C GLN A 240 8.93 -1.33 15.08
N PHE A 241 9.60 -2.37 14.60
CA PHE A 241 9.17 -3.08 13.39
C PHE A 241 8.51 -4.41 13.78
N VAL A 242 7.32 -4.67 13.26
CA VAL A 242 6.57 -5.91 13.45
C VAL A 242 6.15 -6.44 12.08
N ALA A 243 6.55 -7.68 11.79
CA ALA A 243 6.14 -8.38 10.57
C ALA A 243 4.88 -9.21 10.82
N VAL A 244 3.93 -9.18 9.88
CA VAL A 244 2.66 -9.91 10.00
C VAL A 244 2.35 -10.63 8.69
N THR A 245 2.10 -11.95 8.72
CA THR A 245 1.51 -12.68 7.59
C THR A 245 0.04 -12.96 7.88
N MET A 246 -0.81 -12.49 6.98
CA MET A 246 -2.27 -12.54 7.10
C MET A 246 -2.79 -13.99 7.06
N PRO A 247 -3.89 -14.31 7.76
CA PRO A 247 -4.57 -15.59 7.57
C PRO A 247 -5.16 -15.66 6.16
N ILE A 248 -5.11 -16.83 5.55
CA ILE A 248 -5.67 -17.08 4.21
C ILE A 248 -6.64 -18.28 4.26
N PRO A 249 -7.52 -18.44 3.24
CA PRO A 249 -8.51 -19.51 3.22
C PRO A 249 -7.89 -20.90 3.35
N ILE A 250 -8.50 -21.78 4.15
CA ILE A 250 -8.03 -23.14 4.35
C ILE A 250 -7.92 -23.94 3.04
N ASN A 251 -8.80 -23.63 2.08
CA ASN A 251 -8.77 -24.23 0.75
C ASN A 251 -7.46 -23.94 0.02
N THR A 252 -6.96 -22.71 0.12
CA THR A 252 -5.71 -22.25 -0.49
C THR A 252 -4.51 -22.88 0.22
N LEU A 253 -4.52 -22.89 1.56
CA LEU A 253 -3.49 -23.54 2.38
C LEU A 253 -3.35 -25.02 2.04
N GLN A 254 -4.47 -25.72 1.85
CA GLN A 254 -4.47 -27.14 1.49
C GLN A 254 -3.99 -27.38 0.06
N ALA A 255 -4.37 -26.52 -0.87
CA ALA A 255 -4.01 -26.65 -2.28
C ALA A 255 -2.51 -26.43 -2.54
N TYR A 256 -1.88 -25.53 -1.76
CA TYR A 256 -0.49 -25.08 -1.95
C TYR A 256 0.34 -25.20 -0.67
N SER A 257 0.10 -26.26 0.11
CA SER A 257 0.69 -26.44 1.43
C SER A 257 2.21 -26.40 1.43
N ASP A 258 2.86 -26.97 0.41
CA ASP A 258 4.33 -27.04 0.34
C ASP A 258 4.93 -25.63 0.15
N ASN A 259 4.34 -24.80 -0.72
CA ASN A 259 4.77 -23.42 -0.96
C ASN A 259 4.63 -22.57 0.30
N TYR A 260 3.47 -22.65 0.96
CA TYR A 260 3.24 -21.89 2.20
C TYR A 260 4.11 -22.36 3.35
N ASN A 261 4.30 -23.67 3.53
CA ASN A 261 5.21 -24.18 4.55
C ASN A 261 6.66 -23.75 4.30
N ALA A 262 7.13 -23.73 3.04
CA ALA A 262 8.45 -23.23 2.68
C ALA A 262 8.56 -21.72 3.00
N ALA A 263 7.56 -20.91 2.63
CA ALA A 263 7.53 -19.49 2.93
C ALA A 263 7.61 -19.21 4.44
N TRP A 264 6.81 -19.90 5.23
CA TRP A 264 6.77 -19.67 6.68
C TRP A 264 8.06 -20.08 7.37
N LYS A 265 8.69 -21.16 6.91
CA LYS A 265 10.00 -21.54 7.41
C LYS A 265 11.05 -20.48 7.05
N TYR A 266 11.07 -20.04 5.80
CA TYR A 266 12.02 -19.04 5.30
C TYR A 266 11.90 -17.72 6.06
N PHE A 267 10.71 -17.13 6.09
CA PHE A 267 10.48 -15.84 6.76
C PHE A 267 10.58 -15.96 8.28
N GLY A 268 10.17 -17.10 8.87
CA GLY A 268 10.34 -17.35 10.30
C GLY A 268 11.82 -17.30 10.70
N GLN A 269 12.69 -17.97 9.96
CA GLN A 269 14.14 -17.95 10.19
C GLN A 269 14.71 -16.53 9.93
N TYR A 270 14.32 -15.90 8.85
CA TYR A 270 14.79 -14.56 8.51
C TYR A 270 14.48 -13.54 9.61
N PHE A 271 13.25 -13.50 10.09
CA PHE A 271 12.86 -12.56 11.15
C PHE A 271 13.46 -12.89 12.51
N ASP A 272 13.65 -14.17 12.84
CA ASP A 272 14.35 -14.59 14.05
C ASP A 272 15.82 -14.13 14.04
N GLU A 273 16.53 -14.31 12.92
CA GLU A 273 17.92 -13.85 12.72
C GLU A 273 18.06 -12.32 12.82
N HIS A 274 16.99 -11.57 12.48
CA HIS A 274 16.97 -10.10 12.57
C HIS A 274 16.36 -9.56 13.87
N GLU A 275 16.02 -10.44 14.82
CA GLU A 275 15.37 -10.08 16.10
C GLU A 275 14.06 -9.31 15.91
N VAL A 276 13.28 -9.66 14.88
CA VAL A 276 12.00 -9.05 14.52
C VAL A 276 10.85 -9.89 15.06
N THR A 277 9.88 -9.25 15.70
CA THR A 277 8.61 -9.89 16.05
C THR A 277 7.86 -10.27 14.77
N TYR A 278 7.61 -11.56 14.56
CA TYR A 278 6.87 -12.08 13.43
C TYR A 278 5.59 -12.79 13.86
N LEU A 279 4.47 -12.27 13.41
CA LEU A 279 3.13 -12.79 13.71
C LEU A 279 2.57 -13.51 12.47
N ASN A 280 2.61 -14.84 12.47
CA ASN A 280 2.11 -15.63 11.36
C ASN A 280 0.77 -16.29 11.72
N PHE A 281 -0.32 -15.83 11.09
CA PHE A 281 -1.67 -16.30 11.35
C PHE A 281 -2.01 -17.61 10.65
N ASN A 282 -1.11 -18.16 9.84
CA ASN A 282 -1.28 -19.47 9.22
C ASN A 282 -0.50 -20.57 9.95
N THR A 283 0.25 -20.23 11.00
CA THR A 283 1.02 -21.19 11.83
C THR A 283 0.82 -20.96 13.32
N GLN A 284 1.66 -20.08 13.92
CA GLN A 284 1.67 -19.80 15.35
C GLN A 284 0.30 -19.32 15.87
N TYR A 285 -0.36 -18.48 15.12
CA TYR A 285 -1.67 -17.90 15.43
C TYR A 285 -2.82 -18.50 14.62
N PHE A 286 -2.65 -19.71 14.06
CA PHE A 286 -3.67 -20.34 13.20
C PHE A 286 -5.05 -20.42 13.82
N LYS A 287 -5.14 -20.67 15.12
CA LYS A 287 -6.43 -20.76 15.85
C LYS A 287 -6.97 -19.41 16.29
N ALA A 288 -6.21 -18.34 16.16
CA ALA A 288 -6.61 -17.02 16.62
C ALA A 288 -7.62 -16.36 15.70
N PHE A 289 -7.68 -16.79 14.42
CA PHE A 289 -8.62 -16.26 13.45
C PHE A 289 -9.15 -17.37 12.53
N SER A 290 -10.27 -17.07 11.86
CA SER A 290 -10.94 -17.99 10.93
C SER A 290 -10.16 -18.14 9.62
N HIS A 291 -10.25 -19.34 9.03
CA HIS A 291 -9.76 -19.67 7.70
C HIS A 291 -10.90 -20.14 6.78
N ASP A 292 -12.16 -19.88 7.17
CA ASP A 292 -13.33 -20.22 6.35
C ASP A 292 -13.40 -19.26 5.15
N LEU A 293 -13.62 -19.81 3.95
CA LEU A 293 -13.68 -19.01 2.72
C LEU A 293 -14.78 -17.94 2.77
N SER A 294 -15.80 -18.08 3.61
CA SER A 294 -16.88 -17.10 3.78
C SER A 294 -16.40 -15.76 4.37
N ASP A 295 -15.23 -15.74 5.03
CA ASP A 295 -14.61 -14.54 5.57
C ASP A 295 -13.79 -13.77 4.54
N TYR A 296 -13.63 -14.35 3.33
CA TYR A 296 -12.80 -13.80 2.27
C TYR A 296 -13.60 -13.49 1.01
N THR A 297 -13.05 -12.60 0.18
CA THR A 297 -13.62 -12.21 -1.10
C THR A 297 -13.01 -12.96 -2.29
N ASP A 298 -11.93 -13.69 -2.04
CA ASP A 298 -11.22 -14.52 -3.02
C ASP A 298 -10.38 -15.61 -2.34
N PHE A 299 -9.75 -16.46 -3.15
CA PHE A 299 -8.85 -17.51 -2.66
C PHE A 299 -7.43 -17.01 -2.33
N ASP A 300 -7.10 -15.76 -2.70
CA ASP A 300 -5.81 -15.16 -2.40
C ASP A 300 -5.71 -14.79 -0.91
N GLY A 301 -6.82 -14.43 -0.31
CA GLY A 301 -6.90 -14.19 1.13
C GLY A 301 -7.35 -12.78 1.50
N HIS A 302 -7.86 -12.01 0.55
CA HIS A 302 -8.43 -10.71 0.88
C HIS A 302 -9.74 -10.86 1.65
N MET A 303 -9.79 -10.34 2.85
CA MET A 303 -10.96 -10.44 3.73
C MET A 303 -12.13 -9.57 3.24
N ASN A 304 -13.34 -9.97 3.62
CA ASN A 304 -14.46 -9.03 3.60
C ASN A 304 -14.42 -8.11 4.83
N GLY A 305 -15.12 -6.99 4.78
CA GLY A 305 -15.04 -5.95 5.82
C GLY A 305 -15.42 -6.43 7.24
N ASN A 306 -16.31 -7.42 7.36
CA ASN A 306 -16.63 -7.97 8.67
C ASN A 306 -15.46 -8.77 9.23
N ALA A 307 -14.84 -9.60 8.40
CA ALA A 307 -13.68 -10.40 8.77
C ALA A 307 -12.47 -9.50 9.08
N ALA A 308 -12.23 -8.47 8.28
CA ALA A 308 -11.16 -7.49 8.51
C ALA A 308 -11.27 -6.79 9.87
N LYS A 309 -12.49 -6.39 10.27
CA LYS A 309 -12.74 -5.80 11.59
C LYS A 309 -12.46 -6.79 12.72
N GLU A 310 -12.91 -8.03 12.60
CA GLU A 310 -12.65 -9.06 13.63
C GLU A 310 -11.15 -9.43 13.67
N TYR A 311 -10.50 -9.54 12.51
CA TYR A 311 -9.06 -9.77 12.45
C TYR A 311 -8.27 -8.62 13.11
N SER A 312 -8.63 -7.38 12.83
CA SER A 312 -7.98 -6.20 13.41
C SER A 312 -8.08 -6.18 14.94
N LYS A 313 -9.20 -6.67 15.51
CA LYS A 313 -9.33 -6.83 16.98
C LYS A 313 -8.37 -7.88 17.51
N VAL A 314 -8.24 -9.02 16.83
CA VAL A 314 -7.30 -10.07 17.23
C VAL A 314 -5.87 -9.58 17.17
N LEU A 315 -5.48 -8.94 16.06
CA LEU A 315 -4.14 -8.37 15.88
C LEU A 315 -3.83 -7.33 16.95
N ALA A 316 -4.77 -6.43 17.24
CA ALA A 316 -4.62 -5.40 18.26
C ALA A 316 -4.37 -5.99 19.67
N ASN A 317 -5.12 -7.02 20.06
CA ASN A 317 -4.96 -7.71 21.34
C ASN A 317 -3.58 -8.39 21.46
N ILE A 318 -3.12 -9.05 20.40
CA ILE A 318 -1.77 -9.65 20.37
C ILE A 318 -0.70 -8.56 20.52
N LEU A 319 -0.82 -7.46 19.78
CA LEU A 319 0.14 -6.36 19.81
C LEU A 319 0.14 -5.60 21.15
N LYS A 320 -0.96 -5.63 21.89
CA LYS A 320 -1.07 -5.06 23.24
C LYS A 320 -0.46 -5.98 24.29
N GLY A 321 -0.16 -7.23 23.96
CA GLY A 321 0.37 -8.24 24.89
C GLY A 321 -0.72 -8.95 25.70
N GLU A 322 -1.97 -8.76 25.36
CA GLU A 322 -3.10 -9.53 25.87
C GLU A 322 -3.20 -10.77 24.98
N GLY A 323 -2.66 -11.90 25.46
CA GLY A 323 -2.68 -13.16 24.67
C GLY A 323 -4.09 -13.54 24.22
N VAL A 324 -4.20 -14.15 23.05
CA VAL A 324 -5.42 -14.75 22.50
C VAL A 324 -5.64 -16.12 23.12
#